data_3f705fe3b8947987a1b54a88c544bda7
#
_entry.id   3f705fe3b8947987a1b54a88c544bda7
#
_cell.length_a   1.000
_cell.length_b   1.000
_cell.length_c   1.000
_cell.angle_alpha   90.00
_cell.angle_beta   90.00
_cell.angle_gamma   90.00
#
_symmetry.space_group_name_H-M   'P 1'
#
loop_
_entity.id
_entity.type
_entity.pdbx_description
1 polymer ?
#
loop_
_entity_poly.entity_id
_entity_poly.type
_entity_poly.pdbx_seq_one_letter_code
_entity_poly.pdbx_strand_id
1 'polypeptide(L)'
;GYVPQQLEFDRSSPVTVMDFMAASLSPVPVFLGVGKRTKEKVRAALARTHCEKLEKRPLGALSGGELQRVLLALALTPQPDLLILDEPVSGVDQNGLESFYQTVDELKRTNHMAILLVSHDLDVVRRYADRVVLMQGTVVRQGDPETVFDSDEFAQVFYTRGGRA
;
A
#
# COMPACT_ATOMS: atom_id res chain seq x y z
N GLY A 1 8.65 4.99 -4.14
CA GLY A 1 7.44 5.18 -3.34
C GLY A 1 7.40 4.21 -2.17
N TYR A 2 6.79 4.62 -1.06
CA TYR A 2 6.68 3.78 0.14
C TYR A 2 5.28 3.92 0.75
N VAL A 3 4.62 2.80 1.01
CA VAL A 3 3.36 2.72 1.76
C VAL A 3 3.63 1.95 3.05
N PRO A 4 3.55 2.61 4.22
CA PRO A 4 3.79 1.97 5.52
C PRO A 4 2.62 1.11 5.95
N GLN A 5 2.87 0.18 6.87
CA GLN A 5 1.87 -0.67 7.49
C GLN A 5 0.77 0.16 8.20
N GLN A 6 1.16 1.20 8.90
CA GLN A 6 0.24 2.09 9.59
C GLN A 6 0.69 3.55 9.46
N LEU A 7 -0.28 4.43 9.35
CA LEU A 7 -0.09 5.87 9.48
C LEU A 7 -0.64 6.30 10.85
N GLU A 8 0.27 6.75 11.72
CA GLU A 8 -0.12 7.31 13.02
C GLU A 8 -0.57 8.76 12.84
N PHE A 9 -1.82 9.04 13.15
CA PHE A 9 -2.38 10.39 13.17
C PHE A 9 -3.59 10.46 14.10
N ASP A 10 -3.90 11.66 14.58
CA ASP A 10 -5.10 11.90 15.38
C ASP A 10 -6.35 11.82 14.48
N ARG A 11 -7.15 10.77 14.65
CA ARG A 11 -8.38 10.55 13.89
C ARG A 11 -9.46 11.61 14.12
N SER A 12 -9.39 12.35 15.20
CA SER A 12 -10.29 13.47 15.49
C SER A 12 -9.92 14.76 14.76
N SER A 13 -8.72 14.80 14.14
CA SER A 13 -8.25 15.96 13.39
C SER A 13 -9.15 16.22 12.16
N PRO A 14 -9.55 17.48 11.92
CA PRO A 14 -10.39 17.85 10.77
C PRO A 14 -9.64 17.88 9.42
N VAL A 15 -8.43 17.32 9.37
CA VAL A 15 -7.59 17.27 8.16
C VAL A 15 -8.26 16.42 7.09
N THR A 16 -8.52 17.02 5.93
CA THR A 16 -9.09 16.29 4.78
C THR A 16 -8.00 15.57 3.97
N VAL A 17 -8.42 14.63 3.12
CA VAL A 17 -7.53 13.97 2.14
C VAL A 17 -6.80 15.01 1.28
N MET A 18 -7.51 16.06 0.82
CA MET A 18 -6.90 17.15 0.05
C MET A 18 -5.80 17.85 0.85
N ASP A 19 -6.05 18.19 2.11
CA ASP A 19 -5.09 18.91 2.95
C ASP A 19 -3.84 18.07 3.22
N PHE A 20 -4.04 16.79 3.54
CA PHE A 20 -2.96 15.83 3.77
C PHE A 20 -2.05 15.66 2.54
N MET A 21 -2.66 15.40 1.39
CA MET A 21 -1.90 15.21 0.16
C MET A 21 -1.25 16.52 -0.31
N ALA A 22 -1.93 17.66 -0.18
CA ALA A 22 -1.38 18.96 -0.54
C ALA A 22 -0.17 19.33 0.33
N ALA A 23 -0.20 19.03 1.64
CA ALA A 23 0.92 19.24 2.54
C ALA A 23 2.16 18.43 2.12
N SER A 24 1.95 17.22 1.59
CA SER A 24 3.02 16.34 1.12
C SER A 24 3.56 16.70 -0.28
N LEU A 25 2.70 17.26 -1.14
CA LEU A 25 3.02 17.54 -2.55
C LEU A 25 3.37 19.01 -2.85
N SER A 26 3.29 19.89 -1.87
CA SER A 26 3.51 21.32 -2.03
C SER A 26 4.38 21.87 -0.91
N PRO A 27 5.37 22.75 -1.21
CA PRO A 27 6.13 23.45 -0.17
C PRO A 27 5.31 24.59 0.48
N VAL A 28 4.14 24.94 -0.07
CA VAL A 28 3.29 26.00 0.46
C VAL A 28 2.43 25.44 1.60
N PRO A 29 2.44 26.07 2.79
CA PRO A 29 1.61 25.63 3.91
C PRO A 29 0.11 25.64 3.57
N VAL A 30 -0.61 24.59 3.93
CA VAL A 30 -2.02 24.39 3.58
C VAL A 30 -2.95 25.46 4.17
N PHE A 31 -2.61 26.04 5.32
CA PHE A 31 -3.40 27.11 5.94
C PHE A 31 -3.44 28.42 5.11
N LEU A 32 -2.54 28.60 4.14
CA LEU A 32 -2.59 29.68 3.16
C LEU A 32 -3.50 29.37 1.96
N GLY A 33 -4.13 28.20 1.99
CA GLY A 33 -4.99 27.66 0.94
C GLY A 33 -4.22 26.80 -0.07
N VAL A 34 -4.92 25.81 -0.61
CA VAL A 34 -4.36 24.91 -1.62
C VAL A 34 -4.50 25.53 -3.01
N GLY A 35 -3.38 25.83 -3.65
CA GLY A 35 -3.35 26.44 -5.00
C GLY A 35 -3.92 25.48 -6.07
N LYS A 36 -4.40 26.06 -7.19
CA LYS A 36 -5.03 25.31 -8.31
C LYS A 36 -4.15 24.16 -8.82
N ARG A 37 -2.86 24.43 -9.06
CA ARG A 37 -1.90 23.43 -9.55
C ARG A 37 -1.72 22.24 -8.58
N THR A 38 -1.71 22.51 -7.27
CA THR A 38 -1.61 21.46 -6.25
C THR A 38 -2.89 20.62 -6.19
N LYS A 39 -4.08 21.27 -6.27
CA LYS A 39 -5.37 20.58 -6.37
C LYS A 39 -5.44 19.64 -7.56
N GLU A 40 -4.99 20.10 -8.73
CA GLU A 40 -4.94 19.28 -9.94
C GLU A 40 -4.02 18.07 -9.78
N LYS A 41 -2.84 18.25 -9.18
CA LYS A 41 -1.91 17.14 -8.87
C LYS A 41 -2.52 16.13 -7.91
N VAL A 42 -3.17 16.58 -6.82
CA VAL A 42 -3.83 15.71 -5.85
C VAL A 42 -4.96 14.91 -6.52
N ARG A 43 -5.80 15.55 -7.32
CA ARG A 43 -6.89 14.87 -8.04
C ARG A 43 -6.36 13.83 -9.03
N ALA A 44 -5.33 14.17 -9.78
CA ALA A 44 -4.69 13.22 -10.68
C ALA A 44 -4.10 12.01 -9.94
N ALA A 45 -3.51 12.23 -8.76
CA ALA A 45 -3.01 11.15 -7.91
C ALA A 45 -4.14 10.26 -7.39
N LEU A 46 -5.22 10.83 -6.86
CA LEU A 46 -6.38 10.11 -6.35
C LEU A 46 -7.10 9.31 -7.45
N ALA A 47 -7.16 9.83 -8.68
CA ALA A 47 -7.74 9.12 -9.81
C ALA A 47 -7.01 7.81 -10.13
N ARG A 48 -5.68 7.74 -9.92
CA ARG A 48 -4.89 6.54 -10.16
C ARG A 48 -5.23 5.37 -9.21
N THR A 49 -5.88 5.66 -8.08
CA THR A 49 -6.24 4.67 -7.06
C THR A 49 -7.75 4.64 -6.79
N HIS A 50 -8.56 5.18 -7.69
CA HIS A 50 -10.03 5.26 -7.62
C HIS A 50 -10.55 5.93 -6.32
N CYS A 51 -9.83 6.97 -5.86
CA CYS A 51 -10.11 7.70 -4.61
C CYS A 51 -10.62 9.13 -4.81
N GLU A 52 -11.06 9.52 -6.00
CA GLU A 52 -11.48 10.91 -6.32
C GLU A 52 -12.59 11.42 -5.40
N LYS A 53 -13.52 10.53 -5.03
CA LYS A 53 -14.66 10.86 -4.16
C LYS A 53 -14.25 11.15 -2.72
N LEU A 54 -13.03 10.78 -2.33
CA LEU A 54 -12.51 10.95 -0.98
C LEU A 54 -11.85 12.31 -0.75
N GLU A 55 -11.62 13.12 -1.79
CA GLU A 55 -10.87 14.39 -1.77
C GLU A 55 -11.21 15.29 -0.57
N LYS A 56 -12.50 15.40 -0.24
CA LYS A 56 -13.02 16.29 0.80
C LYS A 56 -13.32 15.58 2.12
N ARG A 57 -13.13 14.27 2.21
CA ARG A 57 -13.41 13.53 3.44
C ARG A 57 -12.30 13.74 4.46
N PRO A 58 -12.61 13.86 5.75
CA PRO A 58 -11.61 13.82 6.81
C PRO A 58 -10.86 12.49 6.78
N LEU A 59 -9.54 12.50 7.00
CA LEU A 59 -8.73 11.28 7.05
C LEU A 59 -9.25 10.27 8.09
N GLY A 60 -9.65 10.77 9.27
CA GLY A 60 -10.17 9.94 10.34
C GLY A 60 -11.50 9.24 10.04
N ALA A 61 -12.24 9.72 9.01
CA ALA A 61 -13.51 9.14 8.56
C ALA A 61 -13.33 8.09 7.46
N LEU A 62 -12.10 7.83 7.02
CA LEU A 62 -11.80 6.80 6.03
C LEU A 62 -11.80 5.40 6.65
N SER A 63 -12.27 4.40 5.90
CA SER A 63 -11.98 3.00 6.20
C SER A 63 -10.48 2.72 6.04
N GLY A 64 -10.00 1.61 6.62
CA GLY A 64 -8.60 1.21 6.47
C GLY A 64 -8.19 1.08 5.00
N GLY A 65 -8.99 0.40 4.18
CA GLY A 65 -8.71 0.25 2.75
C GLY A 65 -8.77 1.56 1.96
N GLU A 66 -9.69 2.47 2.31
CA GLU A 66 -9.71 3.81 1.70
C GLU A 66 -8.45 4.60 2.03
N LEU A 67 -8.01 4.56 3.30
CA LEU A 67 -6.79 5.23 3.74
C LEU A 67 -5.56 4.67 3.01
N GLN A 68 -5.45 3.35 2.93
CA GLN A 68 -4.32 2.70 2.24
C GLN A 68 -4.26 3.05 0.75
N ARG A 69 -5.41 3.15 0.06
CA ARG A 69 -5.43 3.62 -1.34
C ARG A 69 -5.06 5.10 -1.48
N VAL A 70 -5.39 5.94 -0.51
CA VAL A 70 -4.93 7.35 -0.46
C VAL A 70 -3.41 7.41 -0.25
N LEU A 71 -2.85 6.59 0.66
CA LEU A 71 -1.40 6.49 0.85
C LEU A 71 -0.70 5.98 -0.40
N LEU A 72 -1.29 5.00 -1.09
CA LEU A 72 -0.80 4.50 -2.37
C LEU A 72 -0.78 5.62 -3.42
N ALA A 73 -1.85 6.43 -3.53
CA ALA A 73 -1.89 7.58 -4.43
C ALA A 73 -0.75 8.57 -4.17
N LEU A 74 -0.44 8.82 -2.89
CA LEU A 74 0.66 9.68 -2.50
C LEU A 74 2.02 9.06 -2.85
N ALA A 75 2.23 7.78 -2.54
CA ALA A 75 3.48 7.06 -2.83
C ALA A 75 3.79 6.96 -4.34
N LEU A 76 2.76 7.05 -5.19
CA LEU A 76 2.86 7.08 -6.65
C LEU A 76 3.13 8.48 -7.22
N THR A 77 3.30 9.51 -6.37
CA THR A 77 3.41 10.91 -6.83
C THR A 77 4.65 11.61 -6.23
N PRO A 78 5.70 11.91 -7.04
CA PRO A 78 5.83 11.58 -8.47
C PRO A 78 5.89 10.07 -8.72
N GLN A 79 5.70 9.66 -9.98
CA GLN A 79 5.76 8.23 -10.32
C GLN A 79 7.15 7.67 -10.00
N PRO A 80 7.23 6.63 -9.14
CA PRO A 80 8.50 6.01 -8.77
C PRO A 80 8.88 4.87 -9.73
N ASP A 81 10.18 4.52 -9.76
CA ASP A 81 10.67 3.29 -10.40
C ASP A 81 10.48 2.06 -9.49
N LEU A 82 10.43 2.27 -8.17
CA LEU A 82 10.22 1.24 -7.15
C LEU A 82 9.14 1.69 -6.16
N LEU A 83 8.14 0.82 -5.97
CA LEU A 83 7.10 0.96 -4.95
C LEU A 83 7.31 -0.12 -3.88
N ILE A 84 7.45 0.31 -2.63
CA ILE A 84 7.56 -0.57 -1.46
C ILE A 84 6.24 -0.53 -0.69
N LEU A 85 5.65 -1.69 -0.48
CA LEU A 85 4.40 -1.91 0.26
C LEU A 85 4.73 -2.76 1.50
N ASP A 86 4.65 -2.17 2.68
CA ASP A 86 5.01 -2.83 3.94
C ASP A 86 3.73 -3.18 4.71
N GLU A 87 3.28 -4.44 4.60
CA GLU A 87 2.02 -4.94 5.15
C GLU A 87 0.82 -3.97 4.94
N PRO A 88 0.59 -3.49 3.73
CA PRO A 88 -0.22 -2.30 3.47
C PRO A 88 -1.69 -2.43 3.85
N VAL A 89 -2.20 -3.65 4.06
CA VAL A 89 -3.61 -3.92 4.38
C VAL A 89 -3.80 -4.63 5.73
N SER A 90 -2.81 -4.55 6.61
CA SER A 90 -2.93 -5.06 7.98
C SER A 90 -4.11 -4.40 8.70
N GLY A 91 -5.05 -5.22 9.20
CA GLY A 91 -6.26 -4.72 9.88
C GLY A 91 -7.35 -4.13 8.98
N VAL A 92 -7.24 -4.32 7.66
CA VAL A 92 -8.28 -3.95 6.67
C VAL A 92 -9.26 -5.12 6.50
N ASP A 93 -10.54 -4.83 6.30
CA ASP A 93 -11.54 -5.85 6.00
C ASP A 93 -11.31 -6.49 4.62
N GLN A 94 -11.94 -7.66 4.39
CA GLN A 94 -11.75 -8.45 3.17
C GLN A 94 -12.03 -7.66 1.88
N ASN A 95 -13.07 -6.83 1.86
CA ASN A 95 -13.43 -6.04 0.68
C ASN A 95 -12.39 -4.94 0.40
N GLY A 96 -11.89 -4.31 1.45
CA GLY A 96 -10.84 -3.30 1.35
C GLY A 96 -9.51 -3.88 0.88
N LEU A 97 -9.16 -5.07 1.39
CA LEU A 97 -7.99 -5.83 0.99
C LEU A 97 -8.04 -6.17 -0.52
N GLU A 98 -9.13 -6.77 -0.96
CA GLU A 98 -9.27 -7.15 -2.37
C GLU A 98 -9.22 -5.93 -3.30
N SER A 99 -9.94 -4.85 -2.96
CA SER A 99 -9.93 -3.60 -3.72
C SER A 99 -8.53 -2.97 -3.79
N PHE A 100 -7.75 -3.03 -2.70
CA PHE A 100 -6.37 -2.52 -2.69
C PHE A 100 -5.47 -3.31 -3.65
N TYR A 101 -5.46 -4.64 -3.57
CA TYR A 101 -4.60 -5.46 -4.41
C TYR A 101 -5.02 -5.47 -5.87
N GLN A 102 -6.31 -5.35 -6.19
CA GLN A 102 -6.77 -5.11 -7.56
C GLN A 102 -6.19 -3.81 -8.13
N THR A 103 -6.18 -2.73 -7.33
CA THR A 103 -5.56 -1.46 -7.72
C THR A 103 -4.05 -1.62 -7.95
N VAL A 104 -3.35 -2.35 -7.06
CA VAL A 104 -1.91 -2.62 -7.21
C VAL A 104 -1.61 -3.44 -8.47
N ASP A 105 -2.42 -4.46 -8.78
CA ASP A 105 -2.26 -5.28 -9.98
C ASP A 105 -2.51 -4.47 -11.27
N GLU A 106 -3.52 -3.60 -11.28
CA GLU A 106 -3.75 -2.66 -12.38
C GLU A 106 -2.55 -1.72 -12.59
N LEU A 107 -2.02 -1.17 -11.50
CA LEU A 107 -0.83 -0.31 -11.55
C LEU A 107 0.40 -1.05 -12.04
N LYS A 108 0.60 -2.32 -11.65
CA LYS A 108 1.68 -3.18 -12.14
C LYS A 108 1.62 -3.36 -13.66
N ARG A 109 0.42 -3.56 -14.20
CA ARG A 109 0.21 -3.78 -15.65
C ARG A 109 0.37 -2.50 -16.48
N THR A 110 0.03 -1.35 -15.91
CA THR A 110 -0.02 -0.06 -16.63
C THR A 110 1.22 0.78 -16.48
N ASN A 111 2.07 0.48 -15.50
CA ASN A 111 3.27 1.26 -15.20
C ASN A 111 4.53 0.39 -15.24
N HIS A 112 5.62 0.94 -15.78
CA HIS A 112 6.94 0.32 -15.74
C HIS A 112 7.61 0.63 -14.39
N MET A 113 7.20 -0.08 -13.32
CA MET A 113 7.81 0.05 -12.00
C MET A 113 7.94 -1.32 -11.34
N ALA A 114 8.95 -1.49 -10.50
CA ALA A 114 9.07 -2.65 -9.63
C ALA A 114 8.20 -2.45 -8.38
N ILE A 115 7.58 -3.54 -7.90
CA ILE A 115 6.81 -3.53 -6.64
C ILE A 115 7.45 -4.52 -5.69
N LEU A 116 7.86 -4.07 -4.51
CA LEU A 116 8.30 -4.88 -3.39
C LEU A 116 7.20 -4.93 -2.34
N LEU A 117 6.56 -6.08 -2.17
CA LEU A 117 5.53 -6.31 -1.18
C LEU A 117 6.10 -7.12 -0.02
N VAL A 118 6.04 -6.58 1.20
CA VAL A 118 6.22 -7.33 2.44
C VAL A 118 4.85 -7.71 2.96
N SER A 119 4.61 -9.01 3.14
CA SER A 119 3.31 -9.53 3.61
C SER A 119 3.50 -10.88 4.31
N HIS A 120 2.66 -11.14 5.30
CA HIS A 120 2.49 -12.46 5.91
C HIS A 120 1.21 -13.17 5.40
N ASP A 121 0.43 -12.52 4.54
CA ASP A 121 -0.73 -13.11 3.88
C ASP A 121 -0.28 -13.95 2.68
N LEU A 122 -0.24 -15.27 2.90
CA LEU A 122 0.27 -16.22 1.92
C LEU A 122 -0.63 -16.32 0.67
N ASP A 123 -1.94 -16.11 0.81
CA ASP A 123 -2.89 -16.16 -0.30
C ASP A 123 -2.67 -14.98 -1.24
N VAL A 124 -2.42 -13.81 -0.67
CA VAL A 124 -2.06 -12.61 -1.44
C VAL A 124 -0.74 -12.80 -2.17
N VAL A 125 0.29 -13.30 -1.47
CA VAL A 125 1.61 -13.54 -2.09
C VAL A 125 1.48 -14.55 -3.23
N ARG A 126 0.77 -15.67 -3.02
CA ARG A 126 0.56 -16.69 -4.04
C ARG A 126 -0.17 -16.17 -5.27
N ARG A 127 -1.13 -15.24 -5.08
CA ARG A 127 -1.97 -14.71 -6.17
C ARG A 127 -1.30 -13.61 -6.98
N TYR A 128 -0.49 -12.75 -6.35
CA TYR A 128 -0.03 -11.50 -6.97
C TYR A 128 1.48 -11.41 -7.22
N ALA A 129 2.29 -12.24 -6.55
CA ALA A 129 3.73 -12.17 -6.69
C ALA A 129 4.24 -12.90 -7.94
N ASP A 130 5.19 -12.30 -8.66
CA ASP A 130 5.94 -12.98 -9.71
C ASP A 130 7.15 -13.72 -9.12
N ARG A 131 7.67 -13.23 -8.00
CA ARG A 131 8.82 -13.78 -7.29
C ARG A 131 8.64 -13.62 -5.78
N VAL A 132 9.02 -14.64 -5.05
CA VAL A 132 8.95 -14.68 -3.58
C VAL A 132 10.36 -14.79 -3.00
N VAL A 133 10.58 -14.07 -1.90
CA VAL A 133 11.77 -14.19 -1.06
C VAL A 133 11.30 -14.56 0.35
N LEU A 134 11.56 -15.78 0.76
CA LEU A 134 11.28 -16.27 2.11
C LEU A 134 12.40 -15.84 3.05
N MET A 135 12.04 -15.13 4.12
CA MET A 135 13.00 -14.59 5.09
C MET A 135 12.72 -15.06 6.51
N GLN A 136 13.80 -15.41 7.23
CA GLN A 136 13.78 -15.68 8.67
C GLN A 136 15.08 -15.18 9.30
N GLY A 137 15.17 -13.84 9.48
CA GLY A 137 16.42 -13.18 9.87
C GLY A 137 17.45 -13.10 8.74
N THR A 138 17.44 -14.06 7.83
CA THR A 138 18.21 -14.08 6.57
C THR A 138 17.32 -14.58 5.44
N VAL A 139 17.81 -14.51 4.20
CA VAL A 139 17.13 -15.12 3.05
C VAL A 139 17.25 -16.64 3.17
N VAL A 140 16.12 -17.34 3.28
CA VAL A 140 16.04 -18.80 3.41
C VAL A 140 15.85 -19.44 2.04
N ARG A 141 14.92 -18.91 1.24
CA ARG A 141 14.59 -19.40 -0.09
C ARG A 141 14.13 -18.24 -0.97
N GLN A 142 14.35 -18.35 -2.28
CA GLN A 142 13.78 -17.41 -3.25
C GLN A 142 13.46 -18.10 -4.58
N GLY A 143 12.43 -17.66 -5.27
CA GLY A 143 12.00 -18.23 -6.54
C GLY A 143 10.63 -17.72 -6.97
N ASP A 144 10.01 -18.41 -7.93
CA ASP A 144 8.59 -18.26 -8.21
C ASP A 144 7.75 -18.77 -7.02
N PRO A 145 6.48 -18.35 -6.90
CA PRO A 145 5.64 -18.72 -5.76
C PRO A 145 5.55 -20.23 -5.55
N GLU A 146 5.33 -21.04 -6.60
CA GLU A 146 5.17 -22.49 -6.48
C GLU A 146 6.46 -23.14 -5.93
N THR A 147 7.61 -22.80 -6.50
CA THR A 147 8.91 -23.30 -6.03
C THR A 147 9.19 -22.97 -4.56
N VAL A 148 8.78 -21.79 -4.10
CA VAL A 148 9.02 -21.40 -2.70
C VAL A 148 8.00 -22.04 -1.76
N PHE A 149 6.71 -22.03 -2.10
CA PHE A 149 5.65 -22.57 -1.23
C PHE A 149 5.70 -24.09 -1.08
N ASP A 150 6.20 -24.82 -2.08
CA ASP A 150 6.32 -26.29 -2.05
C ASP A 150 7.66 -26.76 -1.46
N SER A 151 8.52 -25.85 -0.98
CA SER A 151 9.83 -26.18 -0.44
C SER A 151 9.78 -26.66 1.02
N ASP A 152 10.74 -27.53 1.40
CA ASP A 152 10.90 -27.98 2.77
C ASP A 152 11.22 -26.81 3.72
N GLU A 153 11.95 -25.82 3.24
CA GLU A 153 12.30 -24.61 4.00
C GLU A 153 11.04 -23.80 4.35
N PHE A 154 10.09 -23.67 3.41
CA PHE A 154 8.82 -23.02 3.67
C PHE A 154 8.03 -23.77 4.75
N ALA A 155 7.94 -25.10 4.65
CA ALA A 155 7.29 -25.94 5.64
C ALA A 155 7.91 -25.79 7.04
N GLN A 156 9.24 -25.69 7.13
CA GLN A 156 9.95 -25.46 8.38
C GLN A 156 9.63 -24.10 9.00
N VAL A 157 9.55 -23.02 8.19
CA VAL A 157 9.28 -21.68 8.68
C VAL A 157 7.84 -21.53 9.18
N PHE A 158 6.86 -22.08 8.46
CA PHE A 158 5.44 -21.83 8.72
C PHE A 158 4.75 -22.93 9.53
N TYR A 159 5.10 -24.21 9.33
CA TYR A 159 4.38 -25.32 9.97
C TYR A 159 5.08 -25.88 11.21
N THR A 160 6.40 -25.77 11.33
CA THR A 160 7.11 -26.27 12.52
C THR A 160 7.00 -25.33 13.73
N ARG A 161 6.65 -24.04 13.53
CA ARG A 161 6.39 -23.09 14.62
C ARG A 161 4.97 -23.14 15.19
N GLY A 162 4.01 -23.77 14.52
CA GLY A 162 2.63 -23.93 15.00
C GLY A 162 2.44 -25.02 16.07
N GLY A 163 3.48 -25.74 16.45
CA GLY A 163 3.44 -26.88 17.37
C GLY A 163 3.94 -26.64 18.80
N ARG A 164 4.11 -25.37 19.22
CA ARG A 164 4.41 -25.04 20.64
C ARG A 164 3.48 -23.93 21.11
N ALA A 165 2.32 -24.31 21.55
CA ALA A 165 1.49 -23.60 22.52
C ALA A 165 1.47 -24.44 23.80
#